data_748cae7e501e8f40b63c8f494924a27c
#
_entry.id   748cae7e501e8f40b63c8f494924a27c
#
_cell.length_a   1.000
_cell.length_b   1.000
_cell.length_c   1.000
_cell.angle_alpha   90.00
_cell.angle_beta   90.00
_cell.angle_gamma   90.00
#
_symmetry.space_group_name_H-M   'P 1'
#
loop_
_entity.id
_entity.type
_entity.pdbx_description
1 polymer ?
#
loop_
_entity_poly.entity_id
_entity_poly.type
_entity_poly.pdbx_seq_one_letter_code
_entity_poly.pdbx_strand_id
1 'polypeptide(L)'
;VFKALILGAAAGGGLPQWNCGCENCNLARAGHIPASTQSSLAVTMDGSAWVILNASPDIRAQLVVNPALHPRRLRDTPIAGVLLTNGDIDHVAGLLSLREQQPFTLYATGEIHSVLAANPLMQAVDSTRVPRMAIALDQPVTLLPGLTATLFAVPGKVPLYMEGET
;
A
#
# COMPACT_ATOMS: atom_id res chain seq x y z
N VAL A 1 18.28 10.44 7.92
CA VAL A 1 17.33 11.52 7.62
C VAL A 1 16.07 10.91 7.04
N PHE A 2 14.91 11.26 7.62
CA PHE A 2 13.60 10.84 7.09
C PHE A 2 13.45 11.18 5.60
N LYS A 3 12.96 10.22 4.84
CA LYS A 3 12.63 10.39 3.41
C LYS A 3 11.23 9.80 3.15
N ALA A 4 10.49 10.50 2.31
CA ALA A 4 9.22 10.01 1.77
C ALA A 4 9.29 10.03 0.24
N LEU A 5 8.84 8.95 -0.39
CA LEU A 5 8.80 8.75 -1.82
C LEU A 5 7.36 8.50 -2.23
N ILE A 6 6.79 9.42 -3.00
CA ILE A 6 5.43 9.27 -3.54
C ILE A 6 5.49 8.24 -4.66
N LEU A 7 4.82 7.11 -4.47
CA LEU A 7 4.75 6.02 -5.45
C LEU A 7 3.61 6.23 -6.43
N GLY A 8 2.52 6.82 -5.95
CA GLY A 8 1.36 7.19 -6.73
C GLY A 8 0.47 8.16 -5.97
N ALA A 9 -0.24 9.03 -6.68
CA ALA A 9 -1.04 10.10 -6.10
C ALA A 9 -2.45 10.22 -6.71
N ALA A 10 -2.85 9.28 -7.58
CA ALA A 10 -4.21 9.25 -8.11
C ALA A 10 -5.15 8.54 -7.13
N ALA A 11 -6.43 8.87 -7.23
CA ALA A 11 -7.51 8.14 -6.56
C ALA A 11 -7.64 6.71 -7.10
N GLY A 12 -8.51 5.91 -6.50
CA GLY A 12 -8.83 4.57 -6.96
C GLY A 12 -9.17 4.56 -8.45
N GLY A 13 -8.48 3.70 -9.21
CA GLY A 13 -8.57 3.64 -10.68
C GLY A 13 -7.40 4.29 -11.42
N GLY A 14 -6.62 5.15 -10.78
CA GLY A 14 -5.45 5.79 -11.40
C GLY A 14 -5.78 6.91 -12.38
N LEU A 15 -4.75 7.52 -12.97
CA LEU A 15 -4.86 8.49 -14.06
C LEU A 15 -3.92 8.06 -15.21
N PRO A 16 -4.40 7.70 -16.41
CA PRO A 16 -5.82 7.62 -16.78
C PRO A 16 -6.53 6.41 -16.14
N GLN A 17 -7.77 6.58 -15.75
CA GLN A 17 -8.61 5.45 -15.33
C GLN A 17 -9.02 4.64 -16.57
N TRP A 18 -9.00 3.31 -16.49
CA TRP A 18 -9.14 2.40 -17.62
C TRP A 18 -10.44 2.59 -18.44
N ASN A 19 -11.55 2.92 -17.78
CA ASN A 19 -12.88 3.10 -18.39
C ASN A 19 -13.34 4.56 -18.45
N CYS A 20 -12.45 5.54 -18.21
CA CYS A 20 -12.80 6.96 -18.21
C CYS A 20 -12.32 7.65 -19.50
N GLY A 21 -13.24 8.33 -20.21
CA GLY A 21 -12.95 9.14 -21.40
C GLY A 21 -12.97 10.64 -21.15
N CYS A 22 -12.85 11.11 -19.89
CA CYS A 22 -12.80 12.54 -19.59
C CYS A 22 -11.53 13.19 -20.16
N GLU A 23 -11.52 14.53 -20.23
CA GLU A 23 -10.43 15.32 -20.79
C GLU A 23 -9.06 14.94 -20.17
N ASN A 24 -8.95 14.91 -18.84
CA ASN A 24 -7.71 14.57 -18.16
C ASN A 24 -7.22 13.16 -18.47
N CYS A 25 -8.12 12.17 -18.51
CA CYS A 25 -7.75 10.80 -18.87
C CYS A 25 -7.28 10.70 -20.34
N ASN A 26 -7.91 11.44 -21.24
CA ASN A 26 -7.50 11.49 -22.64
C ASN A 26 -6.17 12.21 -22.81
N LEU A 27 -5.93 13.32 -22.12
CA LEU A 27 -4.66 14.04 -22.11
C LEU A 27 -3.53 13.16 -21.54
N ALA A 28 -3.80 12.40 -20.48
CA ALA A 28 -2.82 11.48 -19.90
C ALA A 28 -2.48 10.33 -20.87
N ARG A 29 -3.48 9.74 -21.54
CA ARG A 29 -3.25 8.72 -22.59
C ARG A 29 -2.45 9.23 -23.78
N ALA A 30 -2.67 10.49 -24.15
CA ALA A 30 -1.94 11.16 -25.21
C ALA A 30 -0.54 11.64 -24.78
N GLY A 31 -0.18 11.53 -23.50
CA GLY A 31 1.10 11.99 -22.98
C GLY A 31 1.21 13.52 -22.83
N HIS A 32 0.09 14.23 -22.88
CA HIS A 32 0.08 15.70 -22.70
C HIS A 32 0.14 16.12 -21.24
N ILE A 33 -0.29 15.25 -20.33
CA ILE A 33 -0.11 15.39 -18.88
C ILE A 33 0.46 14.09 -18.31
N PRO A 34 1.18 14.15 -17.18
CA PRO A 34 1.73 12.95 -16.54
C PRO A 34 0.61 11.99 -16.11
N ALA A 35 0.78 10.71 -16.41
CA ALA A 35 -0.02 9.65 -15.77
C ALA A 35 0.34 9.54 -14.29
N SER A 36 -0.61 9.09 -13.46
CA SER A 36 -0.38 8.83 -12.04
C SER A 36 -1.02 7.51 -11.63
N THR A 37 -0.23 6.69 -10.97
CA THR A 37 -0.71 5.45 -10.34
C THR A 37 -1.51 5.75 -9.08
N GLN A 38 -2.25 4.75 -8.59
CA GLN A 38 -3.08 4.86 -7.40
C GLN A 38 -2.25 5.16 -6.15
N SER A 39 -2.87 5.81 -5.18
CA SER A 39 -2.21 6.35 -3.98
C SER A 39 -1.39 5.31 -3.23
N SER A 40 -0.10 5.57 -3.09
CA SER A 40 0.83 4.82 -2.27
C SER A 40 2.06 5.66 -1.96
N LEU A 41 2.66 5.45 -0.79
CA LEU A 41 3.82 6.19 -0.31
C LEU A 41 4.85 5.22 0.28
N ALA A 42 6.12 5.43 0.04
CA ALA A 42 7.20 4.73 0.73
C ALA A 42 7.94 5.69 1.66
N VAL A 43 8.20 5.26 2.90
CA VAL A 43 8.92 6.06 3.90
C VAL A 43 10.09 5.30 4.48
N THR A 44 11.16 6.01 4.83
CA THR A 44 12.37 5.45 5.44
C THR A 44 13.10 6.46 6.31
N MET A 45 13.92 5.98 7.23
CA MET A 45 14.82 6.83 8.02
C MET A 45 16.25 6.88 7.46
N ASP A 46 16.68 5.85 6.76
CA ASP A 46 18.08 5.69 6.33
C ASP A 46 18.25 5.34 4.83
N GLY A 47 17.14 5.04 4.14
CA GLY A 47 17.16 4.57 2.76
C GLY A 47 17.48 3.08 2.60
N SER A 48 17.68 2.34 3.69
CA SER A 48 18.00 0.91 3.65
C SER A 48 16.77 0.04 3.84
N ALA A 49 15.88 0.41 4.76
CA ALA A 49 14.61 -0.24 5.03
C ALA A 49 13.45 0.74 4.79
N TRP A 50 12.41 0.27 4.15
CA TRP A 50 11.26 1.07 3.75
C TRP A 50 9.96 0.49 4.29
N VAL A 51 9.03 1.36 4.63
CA VAL A 51 7.63 1.02 4.89
C VAL A 51 6.77 1.61 3.80
N ILE A 52 5.92 0.78 3.21
CA ILE A 52 4.93 1.20 2.22
C ILE A 52 3.64 1.57 2.96
N LEU A 53 3.10 2.74 2.69
CA LEU A 53 1.77 3.16 3.15
C LEU A 53 0.79 2.90 2.01
N ASN A 54 -0.09 1.93 2.24
CA ASN A 54 -1.06 1.35 1.29
C ASN A 54 -0.41 0.65 0.08
N ALA A 55 -0.83 -0.58 -0.16
CA ALA A 55 -0.39 -1.39 -1.29
C ALA A 55 -1.45 -1.36 -2.39
N SER A 56 -1.36 -0.38 -3.28
CA SER A 56 -2.29 -0.25 -4.41
C SER A 56 -2.12 -1.39 -5.43
N PRO A 57 -3.12 -1.66 -6.29
CA PRO A 57 -2.98 -2.60 -7.40
C PRO A 57 -1.78 -2.31 -8.31
N ASP A 58 -1.33 -1.05 -8.35
CA ASP A 58 -0.18 -0.60 -9.15
C ASP A 58 1.18 -0.85 -8.48
N ILE A 59 1.21 -1.42 -7.26
CA ILE A 59 2.44 -1.54 -6.45
C ILE A 59 3.61 -2.13 -7.23
N ARG A 60 3.38 -3.13 -8.09
CA ARG A 60 4.43 -3.74 -8.89
C ARG A 60 5.08 -2.73 -9.84
N ALA A 61 4.28 -1.92 -10.55
CA ALA A 61 4.79 -0.87 -11.42
C ALA A 61 5.49 0.22 -10.62
N GLN A 62 4.93 0.60 -9.48
CA GLN A 62 5.49 1.59 -8.57
C GLN A 62 6.87 1.17 -8.05
N LEU A 63 7.05 -0.09 -7.68
CA LEU A 63 8.35 -0.61 -7.23
C LEU A 63 9.37 -0.65 -8.37
N VAL A 64 8.96 -1.04 -9.59
CA VAL A 64 9.85 -1.16 -10.74
C VAL A 64 10.45 0.18 -11.17
N VAL A 65 9.67 1.26 -11.11
CA VAL A 65 10.16 2.60 -11.53
C VAL A 65 10.96 3.33 -10.45
N ASN A 66 11.05 2.78 -9.24
CA ASN A 66 11.74 3.41 -8.12
C ASN A 66 12.98 2.62 -7.68
N PRO A 67 14.19 2.97 -8.17
CA PRO A 67 15.43 2.22 -7.90
C PRO A 67 15.76 2.06 -6.41
N ALA A 68 15.32 2.99 -5.56
CA ALA A 68 15.53 2.90 -4.11
C ALA A 68 14.80 1.68 -3.46
N LEU A 69 13.80 1.14 -4.15
CA LEU A 69 13.00 0.01 -3.70
C LEU A 69 13.37 -1.30 -4.42
N HIS A 70 14.41 -1.29 -5.26
CA HIS A 70 14.86 -2.49 -5.96
C HIS A 70 15.57 -3.46 -5.01
N PRO A 71 15.47 -4.78 -5.27
CA PRO A 71 16.24 -5.79 -4.56
C PRO A 71 17.74 -5.57 -4.78
N ARG A 72 18.53 -5.80 -3.73
CA ARG A 72 19.99 -5.66 -3.72
C ARG A 72 20.70 -6.98 -3.96
N ARG A 73 19.96 -8.08 -3.92
CA ARG A 73 20.44 -9.47 -4.10
C ARG A 73 19.40 -10.28 -4.87
N LEU A 74 19.76 -11.50 -5.21
CA LEU A 74 18.82 -12.48 -5.72
C LEU A 74 17.76 -12.80 -4.66
N ARG A 75 16.48 -12.49 -4.92
CA ARG A 75 15.39 -12.70 -3.97
C ARG A 75 15.56 -11.91 -2.66
N ASP A 76 15.53 -10.60 -2.78
CA ASP A 76 15.63 -9.64 -1.69
C ASP A 76 14.56 -8.55 -1.81
N THR A 77 14.29 -7.84 -0.73
CA THR A 77 13.47 -6.64 -0.73
C THR A 77 13.93 -5.65 0.34
N PRO A 78 14.00 -4.36 0.05
CA PRO A 78 14.20 -3.34 1.08
C PRO A 78 12.91 -3.01 1.84
N ILE A 79 11.76 -3.59 1.47
CA ILE A 79 10.47 -3.36 2.12
C ILE A 79 10.45 -4.14 3.43
N ALA A 80 10.47 -3.44 4.56
CA ALA A 80 10.41 -4.02 5.90
C ALA A 80 8.97 -4.07 6.45
N GLY A 81 8.07 -3.26 5.89
CA GLY A 81 6.69 -3.23 6.33
C GLY A 81 5.73 -2.63 5.31
N VAL A 82 4.46 -2.97 5.48
CA VAL A 82 3.34 -2.33 4.78
C VAL A 82 2.34 -1.90 5.85
N LEU A 83 1.96 -0.62 5.85
CA LEU A 83 0.95 -0.05 6.73
C LEU A 83 -0.30 0.28 5.92
N LEU A 84 -1.43 -0.32 6.29
CA LEU A 84 -2.72 -0.07 5.66
C LEU A 84 -3.51 0.96 6.45
N THR A 85 -4.06 1.96 5.77
CA THR A 85 -4.90 2.99 6.38
C THR A 85 -6.38 2.65 6.35
N ASN A 86 -6.81 1.83 5.38
CA ASN A 86 -8.17 1.30 5.26
C ASN A 86 -8.16 -0.02 4.49
N GLY A 87 -9.34 -0.62 4.29
CA GLY A 87 -9.54 -1.89 3.58
C GLY A 87 -9.93 -1.77 2.12
N ASP A 88 -9.91 -0.57 1.52
CA ASP A 88 -10.31 -0.39 0.11
C ASP A 88 -9.38 -1.13 -0.85
N ILE A 89 -9.94 -1.55 -1.99
CA ILE A 89 -9.23 -2.35 -3.00
C ILE A 89 -7.96 -1.63 -3.47
N ASP A 90 -8.02 -0.33 -3.67
CA ASP A 90 -6.87 0.49 -4.08
C ASP A 90 -5.80 0.66 -2.99
N HIS A 91 -6.06 0.20 -1.77
CA HIS A 91 -5.12 0.22 -0.66
C HIS A 91 -4.59 -1.17 -0.28
N VAL A 92 -5.31 -2.24 -0.60
CA VAL A 92 -4.96 -3.59 -0.12
C VAL A 92 -4.64 -4.59 -1.23
N ALA A 93 -5.19 -4.43 -2.46
CA ALA A 93 -5.07 -5.45 -3.49
C ALA A 93 -3.63 -5.70 -3.96
N GLY A 94 -2.76 -4.70 -3.84
CA GLY A 94 -1.33 -4.83 -4.14
C GLY A 94 -0.58 -5.82 -3.24
N LEU A 95 -1.12 -6.15 -2.06
CA LEU A 95 -0.56 -7.21 -1.21
C LEU A 95 -0.44 -8.54 -1.96
N LEU A 96 -1.36 -8.83 -2.87
CA LEU A 96 -1.31 -10.04 -3.70
C LEU A 96 -0.10 -10.06 -4.65
N SER A 97 0.39 -8.89 -5.06
CA SER A 97 1.64 -8.75 -5.82
C SER A 97 2.89 -8.95 -4.96
N LEU A 98 2.77 -8.80 -3.64
CA LEU A 98 3.87 -8.98 -2.67
C LEU A 98 3.92 -10.39 -2.06
N ARG A 99 3.14 -11.35 -2.56
CA ARG A 99 3.04 -12.74 -2.07
C ARG A 99 4.32 -13.59 -2.27
N GLU A 100 5.37 -13.04 -2.85
CA GLU A 100 6.58 -13.77 -3.28
C GLU A 100 7.47 -14.22 -2.10
N GLN A 101 6.88 -14.40 -0.91
CA GLN A 101 7.50 -14.98 0.29
C GLN A 101 8.70 -14.20 0.85
N GLN A 102 8.80 -12.92 0.53
CA GLN A 102 9.75 -12.04 1.20
C GLN A 102 9.18 -11.57 2.54
N PRO A 103 10.00 -11.54 3.61
CA PRO A 103 9.51 -11.13 4.91
C PRO A 103 9.29 -9.62 4.98
N PHE A 104 8.14 -9.22 5.45
CA PHE A 104 7.81 -7.86 5.88
C PHE A 104 6.70 -7.91 6.93
N THR A 105 6.52 -6.87 7.72
CA THR A 105 5.42 -6.80 8.69
C THR A 105 4.23 -6.08 8.07
N LEU A 106 3.03 -6.65 8.19
CA LEU A 106 1.80 -6.00 7.77
C LEU A 106 1.12 -5.35 8.99
N TYR A 107 1.07 -4.03 8.98
CA TYR A 107 0.47 -3.19 10.00
C TYR A 107 -0.91 -2.72 9.55
N ALA A 108 -1.93 -2.91 10.39
CA ALA A 108 -3.29 -2.41 10.16
C ALA A 108 -4.06 -2.42 11.48
N THR A 109 -5.25 -1.81 11.51
CA THR A 109 -6.17 -2.02 12.64
C THR A 109 -6.65 -3.47 12.69
N GLY A 110 -7.10 -3.93 13.86
CA GLY A 110 -7.66 -5.29 13.99
C GLY A 110 -8.84 -5.53 13.06
N GLU A 111 -9.64 -4.50 12.81
CA GLU A 111 -10.77 -4.53 11.87
C GLU A 111 -10.30 -4.81 10.43
N ILE A 112 -9.31 -4.07 9.93
CA ILE A 112 -8.74 -4.29 8.59
C ILE A 112 -8.13 -5.70 8.50
N HIS A 113 -7.43 -6.17 9.52
CA HIS A 113 -6.93 -7.55 9.54
C HIS A 113 -8.04 -8.59 9.46
N SER A 114 -9.18 -8.35 10.13
CA SER A 114 -10.35 -9.25 10.04
C SER A 114 -10.94 -9.28 8.64
N VAL A 115 -11.07 -8.14 7.99
CA VAL A 115 -11.52 -8.02 6.60
C VAL A 115 -10.60 -8.80 5.65
N LEU A 116 -9.29 -8.65 5.79
CA LEU A 116 -8.32 -9.40 4.98
C LEU A 116 -8.41 -10.92 5.24
N ALA A 117 -8.57 -11.32 6.50
CA ALA A 117 -8.66 -12.73 6.87
C ALA A 117 -9.94 -13.40 6.34
N ALA A 118 -11.03 -12.66 6.20
CA ALA A 118 -12.27 -13.13 5.60
C ALA A 118 -12.17 -13.42 4.09
N ASN A 119 -11.15 -12.86 3.41
CA ASN A 119 -10.93 -13.07 1.98
C ASN A 119 -9.89 -14.19 1.74
N PRO A 120 -10.29 -15.36 1.18
CA PRO A 120 -9.37 -16.48 0.98
C PRO A 120 -8.18 -16.17 0.06
N LEU A 121 -8.30 -15.21 -0.87
CA LEU A 121 -7.16 -14.80 -1.71
C LEU A 121 -6.03 -14.18 -0.89
N MET A 122 -6.33 -13.51 0.22
CA MET A 122 -5.33 -12.91 1.09
C MET A 122 -4.49 -13.94 1.88
N GLN A 123 -4.88 -15.21 1.88
CA GLN A 123 -4.07 -16.31 2.41
C GLN A 123 -2.80 -16.55 1.56
N ALA A 124 -2.78 -16.09 0.29
CA ALA A 124 -1.57 -16.12 -0.54
C ALA A 124 -0.43 -15.25 0.05
N VAL A 125 -0.76 -14.30 0.90
CA VAL A 125 0.21 -13.52 1.70
C VAL A 125 0.43 -14.28 3.01
N ASP A 126 1.36 -15.23 2.97
CA ASP A 126 1.65 -16.19 4.04
C ASP A 126 1.97 -15.48 5.37
N SER A 127 1.14 -15.68 6.38
CA SER A 127 1.28 -15.06 7.71
C SER A 127 2.52 -15.55 8.49
N THR A 128 3.13 -16.67 8.09
CA THR A 128 4.40 -17.14 8.68
C THR A 128 5.59 -16.31 8.21
N ARG A 129 5.49 -15.71 7.03
CA ARG A 129 6.50 -14.83 6.42
C ARG A 129 6.15 -13.35 6.61
N VAL A 130 4.87 -13.03 6.62
CA VAL A 130 4.32 -11.68 6.73
C VAL A 130 3.48 -11.58 8.01
N PRO A 131 4.12 -11.41 9.18
CA PRO A 131 3.39 -11.29 10.45
C PRO A 131 2.42 -10.11 10.40
N ARG A 132 1.25 -10.32 11.01
CA ARG A 132 0.17 -9.33 11.13
C ARG A 132 0.31 -8.60 12.45
N MET A 133 0.52 -7.29 12.41
CA MET A 133 0.59 -6.46 13.61
C MET A 133 -0.64 -5.55 13.69
N ALA A 134 -1.50 -5.80 14.65
CA ALA A 134 -2.66 -4.95 14.91
C ALA A 134 -2.21 -3.64 15.58
N ILE A 135 -2.71 -2.51 15.05
CA ILE A 135 -2.45 -1.17 15.57
C ILE A 135 -3.76 -0.66 16.19
N ALA A 136 -3.66 -0.12 17.40
CA ALA A 136 -4.75 0.64 18.01
C ALA A 136 -4.76 2.08 17.47
N LEU A 137 -5.95 2.65 17.27
CA LEU A 137 -6.10 4.06 16.93
C LEU A 137 -5.54 4.95 18.06
N ASP A 138 -5.00 6.10 17.67
CA ASP A 138 -4.45 7.12 18.56
C ASP A 138 -3.28 6.64 19.45
N GLN A 139 -2.70 5.47 19.12
CA GLN A 139 -1.53 4.94 19.79
C GLN A 139 -0.33 4.91 18.82
N PRO A 140 0.85 5.38 19.25
CA PRO A 140 2.04 5.32 18.42
C PRO A 140 2.56 3.88 18.28
N VAL A 141 2.93 3.51 17.07
CA VAL A 141 3.59 2.23 16.76
C VAL A 141 4.93 2.49 16.07
N THR A 142 5.96 1.82 16.49
CA THR A 142 7.28 1.89 15.83
C THR A 142 7.27 0.97 14.61
N LEU A 143 7.43 1.55 13.43
CA LEU A 143 7.49 0.83 12.15
C LEU A 143 8.93 0.43 11.79
N LEU A 144 9.89 1.32 12.05
CA LEU A 144 11.34 1.11 11.87
C LEU A 144 12.07 1.82 13.02
N PRO A 145 13.34 1.52 13.28
CA PRO A 145 14.14 2.31 14.21
C PRO A 145 14.08 3.81 13.89
N GLY A 146 13.55 4.60 14.82
CA GLY A 146 13.37 6.04 14.66
C GLY A 146 12.17 6.48 13.81
N LEU A 147 11.34 5.55 13.32
CA LEU A 147 10.13 5.85 12.57
C LEU A 147 8.90 5.33 13.32
N THR A 148 8.06 6.25 13.76
CA THR A 148 6.81 5.97 14.47
C THR A 148 5.62 6.46 13.64
N ALA A 149 4.53 5.71 13.65
CA ALA A 149 3.26 6.12 13.07
C ALA A 149 2.16 6.12 14.13
N THR A 150 1.18 6.98 13.95
CA THR A 150 -0.08 6.97 14.71
C THR A 150 -1.23 7.01 13.73
N LEU A 151 -2.11 6.01 13.78
CA LEU A 151 -3.35 5.99 13.02
C LEU A 151 -4.44 6.69 13.83
N PHE A 152 -5.23 7.53 13.20
CA PHE A 152 -6.40 8.16 13.78
C PHE A 152 -7.60 8.02 12.83
N ALA A 153 -8.80 7.95 13.41
CA ALA A 153 -10.02 7.83 12.62
C ALA A 153 -10.34 9.14 11.91
N VAL A 154 -10.75 9.03 10.64
CA VAL A 154 -11.31 10.14 9.86
C VAL A 154 -12.70 9.76 9.36
N PRO A 155 -13.62 10.71 9.16
CA PRO A 155 -14.88 10.44 8.49
C PRO A 155 -14.61 9.82 7.11
N GLY A 156 -15.22 8.68 6.83
CA GLY A 156 -15.01 7.94 5.59
C GLY A 156 -16.19 7.03 5.26
N LYS A 157 -16.09 6.30 4.17
CA LYS A 157 -17.03 5.26 3.79
C LYS A 157 -16.47 3.89 4.17
N VAL A 158 -17.33 2.93 4.40
CA VAL A 158 -16.93 1.52 4.42
C VAL A 158 -16.44 1.10 3.04
N PRO A 159 -15.52 0.12 2.93
CA PRO A 159 -15.11 -0.42 1.64
C PRO A 159 -16.31 -0.87 0.80
N LEU A 160 -16.25 -0.69 -0.53
CA LEU A 160 -17.34 -0.99 -1.47
C LEU A 160 -17.93 -2.40 -1.30
N TYR A 161 -17.09 -3.38 -1.00
CA TYR A 161 -17.49 -4.78 -0.81
C TYR A 161 -18.15 -5.06 0.54
N MET A 162 -18.21 -4.06 1.43
CA MET A 162 -18.90 -4.10 2.73
C MET A 162 -20.17 -3.22 2.73
N GLU A 163 -20.46 -2.51 1.64
CA GLU A 163 -21.69 -1.73 1.50
C GLU A 163 -22.88 -2.69 1.51
N GLY A 164 -23.65 -2.73 2.59
CA GLY A 164 -24.82 -3.59 2.75
C GLY A 164 -24.76 -4.53 3.96
N GLU A 165 -23.67 -4.55 4.71
CA GLU A 165 -23.55 -5.30 5.97
C GLU A 165 -23.90 -4.43 7.21
N THR A 166 -24.45 -3.22 7.02
CA THR A 166 -24.89 -2.30 8.09
C THR A 166 -26.40 -2.30 8.24
#